data_d1951dd031f5c4067920dd80fc614657
#
_entry.id   d1951dd031f5c4067920dd80fc614657
#
_cell.length_a   1.000
_cell.length_b   1.000
_cell.length_c   1.000
_cell.angle_alpha   90.00
_cell.angle_beta   90.00
_cell.angle_gamma   90.00
#
_symmetry.space_group_name_H-M   'P 1'
#
loop_
_entity.id
_entity.type
_entity.pdbx_description
1 polymer ?
#
loop_
_entity_poly.entity_id
_entity_poly.type
_entity_poly.pdbx_seq_one_letter_code
_entity_poly.pdbx_strand_id
1 'polypeptide(L)'
;MDCLFLTRGNLPALPAVVSITGSGNSSYCYTTIAGTKYTTATNNISVHVGDEIIFGIYGTAKSYYGEVTIDGTQVLKVTDDTTRTYAWTVPKGVKQITIAMTYTSTSKRRYGRISVTTSK
;
A
#
# COMPACT_ATOMS: atom_id res chain seq x y z
N MET A 1 30.83 -24.69 -8.27
CA MET A 1 30.29 -24.40 -9.29
C MET A 1 28.85 -24.15 -9.31
N ASP A 2 28.27 -24.09 -8.25
CA ASP A 2 26.87 -23.91 -8.19
C ASP A 2 26.37 -22.63 -8.78
N CYS A 3 27.22 -21.63 -8.86
CA CYS A 3 26.80 -20.40 -9.49
C CYS A 3 26.38 -20.60 -10.94
N LEU A 4 26.78 -21.73 -11.54
CA LEU A 4 26.34 -22.04 -12.89
C LEU A 4 24.85 -22.25 -12.99
N PHE A 5 24.22 -22.60 -11.88
CA PHE A 5 22.78 -22.82 -11.87
C PHE A 5 21.99 -21.63 -11.40
N LEU A 6 22.67 -20.57 -10.96
CA LEU A 6 22.00 -19.39 -10.47
C LEU A 6 21.93 -18.36 -11.57
N THR A 7 20.79 -18.31 -12.25
CA THR A 7 20.50 -17.26 -13.22
C THR A 7 19.70 -16.18 -12.50
N ARG A 8 19.45 -15.06 -13.18
CA ARG A 8 18.63 -14.00 -12.58
C ARG A 8 17.25 -14.51 -12.18
N GLY A 9 16.68 -15.42 -12.95
CA GLY A 9 15.38 -15.97 -12.64
C GLY A 9 15.38 -16.90 -11.44
N ASN A 10 16.56 -17.39 -11.03
CA ASN A 10 16.68 -18.31 -9.91
C ASN A 10 17.16 -17.64 -8.63
N LEU A 11 17.47 -16.36 -8.67
CA LEU A 11 17.91 -15.67 -7.46
C LEU A 11 16.70 -15.42 -6.56
N PRO A 12 16.87 -15.63 -5.25
CA PRO A 12 15.77 -15.34 -4.32
C PRO A 12 15.46 -13.84 -4.32
N ALA A 13 14.18 -13.51 -4.16
CA ALA A 13 13.75 -12.14 -4.02
C ALA A 13 14.27 -11.56 -2.71
N LEU A 14 14.67 -10.29 -2.72
CA LEU A 14 15.20 -9.62 -1.55
C LEU A 14 14.08 -9.22 -0.59
N PRO A 15 14.31 -9.35 0.72
CA PRO A 15 13.30 -9.02 1.70
C PRO A 15 13.14 -7.50 1.90
N ALA A 16 11.95 -7.12 2.30
CA ALA A 16 11.64 -5.76 2.73
C ALA A 16 10.67 -5.85 3.90
N VAL A 17 10.57 -4.79 4.68
CA VAL A 17 9.71 -4.76 5.86
C VAL A 17 8.69 -3.64 5.72
N VAL A 18 7.43 -3.96 5.98
CA VAL A 18 6.32 -3.00 5.94
C VAL A 18 5.88 -2.68 7.36
N SER A 19 5.69 -1.39 7.62
CA SER A 19 5.06 -0.90 8.84
C SER A 19 3.85 -0.06 8.45
N ILE A 20 2.70 -0.38 9.02
CA ILE A 20 1.45 0.33 8.77
C ILE A 20 1.13 1.17 10.00
N THR A 21 0.83 2.45 9.79
CA THR A 21 0.44 3.38 10.85
C THR A 21 -0.95 3.91 10.56
N GLY A 22 -1.57 4.48 11.59
CA GLY A 22 -2.92 5.02 11.47
C GLY A 22 -3.98 3.94 11.50
N SER A 23 -5.17 4.28 11.04
CA SER A 23 -6.27 3.34 10.98
C SER A 23 -7.11 3.62 9.75
N GLY A 24 -7.69 2.57 9.20
CA GLY A 24 -8.52 2.62 8.03
C GLY A 24 -9.89 1.97 8.27
N ASN A 25 -10.42 1.36 7.21
CA ASN A 25 -11.72 0.72 7.23
C ASN A 25 -11.72 -0.39 6.19
N SER A 26 -12.28 -1.53 6.51
CA SER A 26 -12.23 -2.71 5.64
C SER A 26 -12.88 -2.51 4.27
N SER A 27 -13.72 -1.48 4.12
CA SER A 27 -14.40 -1.19 2.86
C SER A 27 -13.91 0.09 2.20
N TYR A 28 -13.30 1.00 2.97
CA TYR A 28 -13.05 2.36 2.49
C TYR A 28 -11.59 2.83 2.57
N CYS A 29 -10.75 2.14 3.32
CA CYS A 29 -9.34 2.53 3.44
C CYS A 29 -8.53 1.38 4.02
N TYR A 30 -7.87 0.60 3.15
CA TYR A 30 -7.19 -0.61 3.61
C TYR A 30 -5.97 -0.92 2.76
N THR A 31 -5.10 -1.77 3.32
CA THR A 31 -3.93 -2.29 2.63
C THR A 31 -3.99 -3.81 2.66
N THR A 32 -3.87 -4.45 1.51
CA THR A 32 -3.87 -5.91 1.40
C THR A 32 -2.48 -6.39 1.02
N ILE A 33 -1.92 -7.29 1.84
CA ILE A 33 -0.60 -7.89 1.63
C ILE A 33 -0.75 -9.40 1.75
N ALA A 34 -0.38 -10.13 0.72
CA ALA A 34 -0.44 -11.59 0.70
C ALA A 34 -1.83 -12.13 1.11
N GLY A 35 -2.88 -11.46 0.62
CA GLY A 35 -4.25 -11.86 0.91
C GLY A 35 -4.80 -11.40 2.24
N THR A 36 -4.00 -10.79 3.10
CA THR A 36 -4.46 -10.26 4.39
C THR A 36 -4.75 -8.78 4.27
N LYS A 37 -5.95 -8.39 4.69
CA LYS A 37 -6.38 -6.99 4.67
C LYS A 37 -6.07 -6.34 6.01
N TYR A 38 -5.28 -5.28 5.97
CA TYR A 38 -4.87 -4.52 7.15
C TYR A 38 -5.66 -3.21 7.23
N THR A 39 -6.25 -2.94 8.38
CA THR A 39 -6.99 -1.71 8.63
C THR A 39 -6.53 -0.99 9.89
N THR A 40 -5.54 -1.55 10.59
CA THR A 40 -5.00 -0.96 11.82
C THR A 40 -3.48 -0.96 11.78
N ALA A 41 -2.86 -0.21 12.67
CA ALA A 41 -1.41 -0.15 12.77
C ALA A 41 -0.82 -1.53 13.01
N THR A 42 0.15 -1.92 12.19
CA THR A 42 0.80 -3.22 12.25
C THR A 42 2.25 -3.06 11.82
N ASN A 43 3.17 -3.53 12.65
CA ASN A 43 4.60 -3.41 12.37
C ASN A 43 5.20 -4.73 11.90
N ASN A 44 6.33 -4.63 11.22
CA ASN A 44 7.16 -5.79 10.88
C ASN A 44 6.45 -6.84 10.01
N ILE A 45 5.77 -6.38 8.98
CA ILE A 45 5.19 -7.28 8.00
C ILE A 45 6.26 -7.58 6.96
N SER A 46 6.61 -8.85 6.80
CA SER A 46 7.65 -9.27 5.85
C SER A 46 7.09 -9.38 4.45
N VAL A 47 7.78 -8.75 3.52
CA VAL A 47 7.48 -8.85 2.09
C VAL A 47 8.79 -9.04 1.33
N HIS A 48 8.71 -9.21 0.02
CA HIS A 48 9.88 -9.32 -0.85
C HIS A 48 9.73 -8.40 -2.04
N VAL A 49 10.84 -7.97 -2.59
CA VAL A 49 10.85 -7.24 -3.86
C VAL A 49 10.08 -8.07 -4.90
N GLY A 50 9.17 -7.44 -5.62
CA GLY A 50 8.31 -8.10 -6.57
C GLY A 50 6.94 -8.49 -6.04
N ASP A 51 6.75 -8.49 -4.73
CA ASP A 51 5.44 -8.75 -4.14
C ASP A 51 4.48 -7.62 -4.46
N GLU A 52 3.20 -7.95 -4.58
CA GLU A 52 2.16 -6.97 -4.85
C GLU A 52 1.47 -6.57 -3.54
N ILE A 53 1.32 -5.28 -3.34
CA ILE A 53 0.55 -4.70 -2.25
C ILE A 53 -0.61 -3.93 -2.87
N ILE A 54 -1.82 -4.16 -2.38
CA ILE A 54 -3.02 -3.55 -2.93
C ILE A 54 -3.58 -2.56 -1.91
N PHE A 55 -3.76 -1.31 -2.34
CA PHE A 55 -4.37 -0.26 -1.53
C PHE A 55 -5.78 0.00 -2.01
N GLY A 56 -6.74 0.01 -1.10
CA GLY A 56 -8.13 0.36 -1.41
C GLY A 56 -8.52 1.65 -0.71
N ILE A 57 -9.10 2.57 -1.44
CA ILE A 57 -9.55 3.85 -0.88
C ILE A 57 -10.88 4.25 -1.47
N TYR A 58 -11.61 5.04 -0.69
CA TYR A 58 -12.91 5.59 -1.07
C TYR A 58 -12.83 7.12 -1.02
N GLY A 59 -13.52 7.78 -1.91
CA GLY A 59 -13.67 9.22 -1.89
C GLY A 59 -15.05 9.62 -2.31
N THR A 60 -15.64 10.61 -1.62
CA THR A 60 -17.01 11.04 -1.85
C THR A 60 -17.11 12.08 -2.96
N ALA A 61 -16.21 13.05 -2.98
CA ALA A 61 -16.28 14.19 -3.90
C ALA A 61 -14.92 14.86 -4.04
N LYS A 62 -14.84 15.91 -4.85
CA LYS A 62 -13.57 16.62 -5.09
C LYS A 62 -12.96 17.19 -3.83
N SER A 63 -13.76 17.65 -2.88
CA SER A 63 -13.25 18.20 -1.61
C SER A 63 -13.01 17.13 -0.57
N TYR A 64 -13.53 15.93 -0.79
CA TYR A 64 -13.41 14.78 0.12
C TYR A 64 -12.99 13.58 -0.69
N TYR A 65 -11.80 13.67 -1.24
CA TYR A 65 -11.29 12.66 -2.16
C TYR A 65 -10.46 11.60 -1.44
N GLY A 66 -10.51 10.39 -1.97
CA GLY A 66 -9.60 9.34 -1.59
C GLY A 66 -8.31 9.47 -2.39
N GLU A 67 -7.19 9.05 -1.80
CA GLU A 67 -5.91 9.23 -2.45
C GLU A 67 -4.91 8.19 -1.97
N VAL A 68 -4.10 7.72 -2.89
CA VAL A 68 -2.89 6.96 -2.59
C VAL A 68 -1.72 7.73 -3.16
N THR A 69 -0.71 8.01 -2.32
CA THR A 69 0.55 8.58 -2.77
C THR A 69 1.68 7.62 -2.46
N ILE A 70 2.68 7.57 -3.33
CA ILE A 70 3.88 6.77 -3.13
C ILE A 70 5.08 7.69 -3.32
N ASP A 71 5.83 7.88 -2.23
CA ASP A 71 6.97 8.81 -2.20
C ASP A 71 6.59 10.19 -2.74
N GLY A 72 5.42 10.67 -2.35
CA GLY A 72 4.92 11.98 -2.70
C GLY A 72 4.20 12.07 -4.04
N THR A 73 4.18 11.01 -4.84
CA THR A 73 3.49 11.01 -6.13
C THR A 73 2.11 10.39 -5.99
N GLN A 74 1.08 11.12 -6.40
CA GLN A 74 -0.28 10.61 -6.39
C GLN A 74 -0.45 9.55 -7.49
N VAL A 75 -0.83 8.34 -7.10
CA VAL A 75 -1.02 7.22 -8.03
C VAL A 75 -2.50 6.84 -8.17
N LEU A 76 -3.34 7.29 -7.25
CA LEU A 76 -4.78 7.05 -7.31
C LEU A 76 -5.52 8.20 -6.64
N LYS A 77 -6.57 8.66 -7.27
CA LYS A 77 -7.47 9.67 -6.70
C LYS A 77 -8.91 9.25 -6.98
N VAL A 78 -9.74 9.28 -5.95
CA VAL A 78 -11.14 8.86 -6.04
C VAL A 78 -12.04 10.00 -5.58
N THR A 79 -12.97 10.40 -6.45
CA THR A 79 -13.90 11.51 -6.17
C THR A 79 -15.35 11.15 -6.46
N ASP A 80 -15.62 9.91 -6.84
CA ASP A 80 -16.89 9.52 -7.43
C ASP A 80 -17.72 8.57 -6.57
N ASP A 81 -17.57 8.68 -5.25
CA ASP A 81 -18.40 7.96 -4.29
C ASP A 81 -18.29 6.45 -4.45
N THR A 82 -17.08 5.97 -4.63
CA THR A 82 -16.81 4.54 -4.79
C THR A 82 -15.45 4.18 -4.19
N THR A 83 -15.22 2.90 -3.95
CA THR A 83 -13.93 2.38 -3.53
C THR A 83 -13.18 1.88 -4.77
N ARG A 84 -11.94 2.31 -4.90
CA ARG A 84 -11.07 1.85 -5.97
C ARG A 84 -9.75 1.36 -5.38
N THR A 85 -9.05 0.55 -6.14
CA THR A 85 -7.81 -0.06 -5.69
C THR A 85 -6.65 0.31 -6.59
N TYR A 86 -5.46 0.29 -5.99
CA TYR A 86 -4.21 0.46 -6.72
C TYR A 86 -3.28 -0.68 -6.31
N ALA A 87 -2.78 -1.42 -7.29
CA ALA A 87 -1.83 -2.50 -7.05
C ALA A 87 -0.42 -1.98 -7.27
N TRP A 88 0.43 -2.13 -6.26
CA TRP A 88 1.80 -1.65 -6.29
C TRP A 88 2.75 -2.81 -6.07
N THR A 89 3.75 -2.90 -6.91
CA THR A 89 4.78 -3.94 -6.81
C THR A 89 5.97 -3.39 -6.04
N VAL A 90 6.43 -4.10 -5.03
CA VAL A 90 7.58 -3.68 -4.22
C VAL A 90 8.81 -3.56 -5.13
N PRO A 91 9.37 -2.34 -5.28
CA PRO A 91 10.44 -2.12 -6.24
C PRO A 91 11.79 -2.66 -5.77
N LYS A 92 12.64 -2.92 -6.75
CA LYS A 92 14.02 -3.31 -6.48
C LYS A 92 14.72 -2.21 -5.68
N GLY A 93 15.51 -2.61 -4.69
CA GLY A 93 16.28 -1.68 -3.85
C GLY A 93 15.55 -1.16 -2.63
N VAL A 94 14.23 -1.33 -2.54
CA VAL A 94 13.47 -0.92 -1.38
C VAL A 94 13.65 -1.94 -0.27
N LYS A 95 13.94 -1.49 0.95
CA LYS A 95 14.11 -2.35 2.12
C LYS A 95 13.09 -2.06 3.20
N GLN A 96 12.57 -0.84 3.26
CA GLN A 96 11.55 -0.47 4.23
C GLN A 96 10.43 0.28 3.55
N ILE A 97 9.22 -0.01 3.97
CA ILE A 97 8.00 0.58 3.44
C ILE A 97 7.14 1.01 4.62
N THR A 98 6.81 2.30 4.68
CA THR A 98 5.90 2.82 5.70
C THR A 98 4.61 3.22 5.03
N ILE A 99 3.49 2.68 5.51
CA ILE A 99 2.17 2.92 4.96
C ILE A 99 1.35 3.63 6.01
N ALA A 100 1.01 4.89 5.77
CA ALA A 100 0.19 5.68 6.68
C ALA A 100 -1.23 5.74 6.14
N MET A 101 -2.18 5.22 6.90
CA MET A 101 -3.60 5.23 6.53
C MET A 101 -4.35 6.24 7.40
N THR A 102 -5.20 7.04 6.76
CA THR A 102 -6.08 7.97 7.43
C THR A 102 -7.48 7.83 6.83
N TYR A 103 -8.44 7.52 7.66
CA TYR A 103 -9.82 7.38 7.21
C TYR A 103 -10.71 8.37 7.96
N THR A 104 -11.47 9.15 7.21
CA THR A 104 -12.41 10.12 7.75
C THR A 104 -13.83 9.73 7.35
N SER A 105 -14.72 9.66 8.32
CA SER A 105 -16.12 9.34 8.07
C SER A 105 -17.00 10.25 8.92
N THR A 106 -17.81 11.06 8.25
CA THR A 106 -18.86 11.86 8.87
C THR A 106 -20.14 11.60 8.07
N SER A 107 -21.25 12.22 8.45
CA SER A 107 -22.54 11.92 7.84
C SER A 107 -22.56 12.07 6.31
N LYS A 108 -21.74 12.96 5.75
CA LYS A 108 -21.71 13.19 4.30
C LYS A 108 -20.30 13.21 3.71
N ARG A 109 -19.29 12.92 4.52
CA ARG A 109 -17.90 13.05 4.09
C ARG A 109 -17.18 11.77 4.48
N ARG A 110 -16.83 11.00 3.49
CA ARG A 110 -16.14 9.74 3.72
C ARG A 110 -15.01 9.64 2.72
N TYR A 111 -13.79 9.55 3.24
CA TYR A 111 -12.65 9.42 2.34
C TYR A 111 -11.48 8.78 3.07
N GLY A 112 -10.71 8.00 2.33
CA GLY A 112 -9.50 7.36 2.83
C GLY A 112 -8.29 7.90 2.11
N ARG A 113 -7.19 8.07 2.84
CA ARG A 113 -5.92 8.48 2.25
C ARG A 113 -4.82 7.57 2.75
N ILE A 114 -3.99 7.12 1.82
CA ILE A 114 -2.87 6.25 2.12
C ILE A 114 -1.62 6.89 1.53
N SER A 115 -0.63 7.09 2.39
CA SER A 115 0.66 7.64 1.99
C SER A 115 1.73 6.57 2.21
N VAL A 116 2.41 6.21 1.14
CA VAL A 116 3.46 5.19 1.16
C VAL A 116 4.80 5.88 1.05
N THR A 117 5.71 5.57 1.96
CA THR A 117 7.07 6.08 1.93
C THR A 117 8.04 4.90 1.91
N THR A 118 8.98 4.93 0.99
CA THR A 118 9.97 3.86 0.86
C THR A 118 11.35 4.34 1.24
N SER A 119 12.20 3.43 1.72
CA SER A 119 13.60 3.71 1.93
C SER A 119 14.45 2.52 1.53
N LYS A 120 15.67 2.82 1.15
CA LYS A 120 16.61 1.83 0.62
C LYS A 120 17.64 1.39 1.65
#